data_ec1dab16907aba0a5a041cc6c6a92146
#
_entry.id   ec1dab16907aba0a5a041cc6c6a92146
#
_cell.length_a   1.000
_cell.length_b   1.000
_cell.length_c   1.000
_cell.angle_alpha   90.00
_cell.angle_beta   90.00
_cell.angle_gamma   90.00
#
_symmetry.space_group_name_H-M   'P 1'
#
loop_
_entity.id
_entity.type
_entity.pdbx_description
1 polymer ?
#
loop_
_entity_poly.entity_id
_entity_poly.type
_entity_poly.pdbx_seq_one_letter_code
_entity_poly.pdbx_strand_id
1 'polypeptide(L)'
;MAAAIEVRNLTHVYSAGTPFEHTAVQDMSFSVEKGELLGIIGHTGSGKSTLIQHLNGLLKPTSGDVLLDGKSIWTDKKTTREARFRVGLVFQYPEYQLFEETVYRDISFGPKNMGLPEEEIRRRVLRAAQFAGVPEEVLEKSPFDLSGGQKRRV
;
A
#
# COMPACT_ATOMS: atom_id res chain seq x y z
N MET A 1 -22.75 6.14 -8.10
CA MET A 1 -21.50 5.53 -8.62
C MET A 1 -20.91 4.71 -7.47
N ALA A 2 -20.18 3.62 -7.72
CA ALA A 2 -19.55 2.88 -6.65
C ALA A 2 -18.36 3.67 -6.11
N ALA A 3 -18.19 3.70 -4.76
CA ALA A 3 -17.03 4.27 -4.10
C ALA A 3 -15.73 3.61 -4.60
N ALA A 4 -14.62 4.34 -4.64
CA ALA A 4 -13.32 3.78 -4.99
C ALA A 4 -12.88 2.72 -3.98
N ILE A 5 -13.08 3.02 -2.69
CA ILE A 5 -12.87 2.09 -1.57
C ILE A 5 -14.10 2.15 -0.67
N GLU A 6 -14.58 1.01 -0.22
CA GLU A 6 -15.63 0.91 0.78
C GLU A 6 -15.23 -0.10 1.85
N VAL A 7 -15.35 0.29 3.11
CA VAL A 7 -15.09 -0.56 4.28
C VAL A 7 -16.41 -0.82 4.98
N ARG A 8 -16.70 -2.09 5.27
CA ARG A 8 -17.97 -2.51 5.88
C ARG A 8 -17.72 -3.31 7.14
N ASN A 9 -18.13 -2.79 8.29
CA ASN A 9 -18.10 -3.43 9.61
C ASN A 9 -16.76 -4.12 9.91
N LEU A 10 -15.65 -3.47 9.51
CA LEU A 10 -14.31 -4.02 9.61
C LEU A 10 -13.89 -4.14 11.07
N THR A 11 -13.56 -5.34 11.48
CA THR A 11 -12.97 -5.64 12.79
C THR A 11 -11.67 -6.42 12.61
N HIS A 12 -10.64 -6.04 13.36
CA HIS A 12 -9.39 -6.79 13.39
C HIS A 12 -8.92 -7.00 14.82
N VAL A 13 -8.72 -8.28 15.16
CA VAL A 13 -8.26 -8.72 16.48
C VAL A 13 -6.92 -9.44 16.29
N TYR A 14 -5.87 -8.91 16.90
CA TYR A 14 -4.57 -9.59 16.97
C TYR A 14 -4.59 -10.68 18.03
N SER A 15 -3.93 -11.79 17.77
CA SER A 15 -3.74 -12.91 18.72
C SER A 15 -5.07 -13.42 19.31
N ALA A 16 -6.14 -13.46 18.49
CA ALA A 16 -7.45 -13.90 18.93
C ALA A 16 -7.41 -15.26 19.64
N GLY A 17 -8.12 -15.39 20.76
CA GLY A 17 -8.17 -16.61 21.57
C GLY A 17 -6.94 -16.85 22.44
N THR A 18 -6.05 -15.90 22.58
CA THR A 18 -4.87 -15.98 23.46
C THR A 18 -4.93 -14.93 24.58
N PRO A 19 -4.10 -15.06 25.64
CA PRO A 19 -4.00 -14.02 26.69
C PRO A 19 -3.51 -12.65 26.19
N PHE A 20 -2.98 -12.58 24.97
CA PHE A 20 -2.48 -11.36 24.31
C PHE A 20 -3.46 -10.81 23.27
N GLU A 21 -4.73 -11.23 23.34
CA GLU A 21 -5.75 -10.73 22.44
C GLU A 21 -5.92 -9.22 22.53
N HIS A 22 -5.89 -8.55 21.36
CA HIS A 22 -6.04 -7.11 21.27
C HIS A 22 -6.87 -6.73 20.05
N THR A 23 -7.99 -6.05 20.26
CA THR A 23 -8.81 -5.48 19.19
C THR A 23 -8.20 -4.17 18.73
N ALA A 24 -7.64 -4.15 17.52
CA ALA A 24 -7.00 -2.98 16.94
C ALA A 24 -7.96 -2.11 16.13
N VAL A 25 -8.95 -2.72 15.48
CA VAL A 25 -10.02 -2.04 14.73
C VAL A 25 -11.33 -2.72 15.09
N GLN A 26 -12.37 -1.93 15.38
CA GLN A 26 -13.67 -2.46 15.78
C GLN A 26 -14.77 -1.78 14.99
N ASP A 27 -15.54 -2.59 14.25
CA ASP A 27 -16.78 -2.23 13.55
C ASP A 27 -16.69 -0.93 12.72
N MET A 28 -15.57 -0.75 12.00
CA MET A 28 -15.34 0.43 11.17
C MET A 28 -16.04 0.31 9.83
N SER A 29 -16.81 1.36 9.49
CA SER A 29 -17.48 1.48 8.18
C SER A 29 -17.29 2.88 7.62
N PHE A 30 -16.82 3.01 6.39
CA PHE A 30 -16.70 4.27 5.65
C PHE A 30 -16.51 4.00 4.16
N SER A 31 -16.63 5.03 3.35
CA SER A 31 -16.32 5.00 1.92
C SER A 31 -15.41 6.14 1.52
N VAL A 32 -14.66 5.93 0.45
CA VAL A 32 -13.82 6.94 -0.18
C VAL A 32 -14.18 7.00 -1.67
N GLU A 33 -14.59 8.16 -2.14
CA GLU A 33 -14.96 8.38 -3.53
C GLU A 33 -13.71 8.61 -4.40
N LYS A 34 -13.89 8.51 -5.72
CA LYS A 34 -12.79 8.81 -6.66
C LYS A 34 -12.42 10.28 -6.60
N GLY A 35 -11.13 10.56 -6.36
CA GLY A 35 -10.59 11.93 -6.23
C GLY A 35 -10.78 12.55 -4.84
N GLU A 36 -11.36 11.82 -3.90
CA GLU A 36 -11.50 12.25 -2.51
C GLU A 36 -10.18 12.12 -1.73
N LEU A 37 -9.96 13.06 -0.82
CA LEU A 37 -8.90 13.01 0.19
C LEU A 37 -9.53 12.77 1.56
N LEU A 38 -9.32 11.59 2.13
CA LEU A 38 -9.80 11.22 3.46
C LEU A 38 -8.68 11.31 4.49
N GLY A 39 -8.86 12.12 5.54
CA GLY A 39 -7.93 12.20 6.68
C GLY A 39 -8.31 11.21 7.78
N ILE A 40 -7.34 10.37 8.23
CA ILE A 40 -7.50 9.46 9.37
C ILE A 40 -6.68 9.99 10.53
N ILE A 41 -7.34 10.47 11.59
CA ILE A 41 -6.71 11.03 12.79
C ILE A 41 -6.96 10.16 14.02
N GLY A 42 -6.05 10.21 14.97
CA GLY A 42 -6.12 9.46 16.22
C GLY A 42 -4.75 9.37 16.91
N HIS A 43 -4.75 9.03 18.18
CA HIS A 43 -3.52 8.85 18.97
C HIS A 43 -2.70 7.64 18.49
N THR A 44 -1.45 7.53 18.94
CA THR A 44 -0.61 6.35 18.71
C THR A 44 -1.28 5.10 19.30
N GLY A 45 -1.31 4.00 18.53
CA GLY A 45 -1.97 2.77 18.96
C GLY A 45 -3.49 2.71 18.70
N SER A 46 -4.11 3.75 18.09
CA SER A 46 -5.55 3.74 17.79
C SER A 46 -5.95 2.92 16.54
N GLY A 47 -5.09 2.05 16.02
CA GLY A 47 -5.41 1.16 14.90
C GLY A 47 -5.28 1.75 13.50
N LYS A 48 -4.83 3.01 13.32
CA LYS A 48 -4.71 3.65 11.98
C LYS A 48 -3.87 2.83 10.99
N SER A 49 -2.69 2.41 11.40
CA SER A 49 -1.80 1.62 10.54
C SER A 49 -2.39 0.24 10.22
N THR A 50 -3.07 -0.37 11.19
CA THR A 50 -3.80 -1.63 10.99
C THR A 50 -4.91 -1.44 9.97
N LEU A 51 -5.72 -0.39 10.11
CA LEU A 51 -6.81 -0.07 9.18
C LEU A 51 -6.28 0.11 7.74
N ILE A 52 -5.25 0.93 7.56
CA ILE A 52 -4.65 1.19 6.23
C ILE A 52 -4.16 -0.10 5.56
N GLN A 53 -3.56 -1.03 6.32
CA GLN A 53 -3.08 -2.31 5.78
C GLN A 53 -4.20 -3.26 5.33
N HIS A 54 -5.44 -3.06 5.79
CA HIS A 54 -6.59 -3.79 5.25
C HIS A 54 -7.00 -3.27 3.88
N LEU A 55 -6.84 -1.96 3.62
CA LEU A 55 -7.31 -1.34 2.38
C LEU A 55 -6.59 -1.86 1.13
N ASN A 56 -5.34 -2.31 1.27
CA ASN A 56 -4.57 -2.92 0.17
C ASN A 56 -4.44 -4.44 0.27
N GLY A 57 -5.11 -5.08 1.22
CA GLY A 57 -5.09 -6.51 1.39
C GLY A 57 -3.81 -7.10 1.99
N LEU A 58 -2.98 -6.30 2.69
CA LEU A 58 -1.85 -6.82 3.48
C LEU A 58 -2.33 -7.58 4.73
N LEU A 59 -3.34 -7.05 5.41
CA LEU A 59 -3.98 -7.71 6.54
C LEU A 59 -5.39 -8.16 6.14
N LYS A 60 -5.73 -9.40 6.49
CA LYS A 60 -7.10 -9.91 6.37
C LYS A 60 -7.87 -9.58 7.65
N PRO A 61 -9.08 -9.01 7.57
CA PRO A 61 -9.86 -8.70 8.75
C PRO A 61 -10.36 -9.97 9.47
N THR A 62 -10.62 -9.85 10.77
CA THR A 62 -11.28 -10.89 11.56
C THR A 62 -12.76 -11.01 11.15
N SER A 63 -13.40 -9.87 10.89
CA SER A 63 -14.75 -9.80 10.31
C SER A 63 -14.92 -8.49 9.52
N GLY A 64 -15.99 -8.41 8.75
CA GLY A 64 -16.25 -7.29 7.85
C GLY A 64 -15.56 -7.45 6.50
N ASP A 65 -15.59 -6.41 5.68
CA ASP A 65 -15.10 -6.47 4.30
C ASP A 65 -14.48 -5.15 3.83
N VAL A 66 -13.63 -5.25 2.82
CA VAL A 66 -13.09 -4.12 2.05
C VAL A 66 -13.42 -4.35 0.58
N LEU A 67 -14.06 -3.35 -0.03
CA LEU A 67 -14.45 -3.41 -1.42
C LEU A 67 -13.68 -2.35 -2.23
N LEU A 68 -13.22 -2.73 -3.41
CA LEU A 68 -12.69 -1.82 -4.44
C LEU A 68 -13.65 -1.79 -5.62
N ASP A 69 -14.14 -0.59 -5.97
CA ASP A 69 -15.18 -0.40 -7.00
C ASP A 69 -16.37 -1.37 -6.80
N GLY A 70 -16.82 -1.55 -5.55
CA GLY A 70 -17.95 -2.39 -5.17
C GLY A 70 -17.68 -3.90 -5.14
N LYS A 71 -16.44 -4.36 -5.34
CA LYS A 71 -16.05 -5.78 -5.31
C LYS A 71 -15.17 -6.07 -4.11
N SER A 72 -15.52 -7.10 -3.31
CA SER A 72 -14.68 -7.55 -2.19
C SER A 72 -13.29 -7.97 -2.66
N ILE A 73 -12.26 -7.50 -1.94
CA ILE A 73 -10.86 -7.87 -2.21
C ILE A 73 -10.50 -9.25 -1.65
N TRP A 74 -11.40 -9.87 -0.87
CA TRP A 74 -11.18 -11.15 -0.19
C TRP A 74 -11.87 -12.35 -0.85
N THR A 75 -12.50 -12.15 -2.01
CA THR A 75 -13.21 -13.20 -2.75
C THR A 75 -12.32 -14.41 -3.04
N ASP A 76 -11.10 -14.15 -3.51
CA ASP A 76 -10.07 -15.16 -3.76
C ASP A 76 -8.65 -14.56 -3.72
N LYS A 77 -7.62 -15.42 -3.80
CA LYS A 77 -6.21 -15.00 -3.79
C LYS A 77 -5.84 -14.07 -4.96
N LYS A 78 -6.47 -14.26 -6.11
CA LYS A 78 -6.21 -13.45 -7.31
C LYS A 78 -6.73 -12.04 -7.10
N THR A 79 -7.96 -11.89 -6.62
CA THR A 79 -8.60 -10.60 -6.32
C THR A 79 -7.81 -9.83 -5.25
N THR A 80 -7.35 -10.51 -4.18
CA THR A 80 -6.48 -9.89 -3.16
C THR A 80 -5.15 -9.42 -3.76
N ARG A 81 -4.54 -10.20 -4.65
CA ARG A 81 -3.31 -9.80 -5.34
C ARG A 81 -3.53 -8.58 -6.25
N GLU A 82 -4.61 -8.56 -7.00
CA GLU A 82 -4.99 -7.44 -7.85
C GLU A 82 -5.22 -6.16 -7.04
N ALA A 83 -5.84 -6.25 -5.85
CA ALA A 83 -6.00 -5.13 -4.93
C ALA A 83 -4.68 -4.48 -4.56
N ARG A 84 -3.63 -5.26 -4.28
CA ARG A 84 -2.28 -4.77 -3.96
C ARG A 84 -1.62 -3.98 -5.09
N PHE A 85 -1.96 -4.26 -6.34
CA PHE A 85 -1.48 -3.49 -7.50
C PHE A 85 -2.30 -2.23 -7.77
N ARG A 86 -3.51 -2.14 -7.22
CA ARG A 86 -4.41 -1.01 -7.41
C ARG A 86 -4.34 0.00 -6.27
N VAL A 87 -4.05 -0.46 -5.06
CA VAL A 87 -3.96 0.37 -3.84
C VAL A 87 -2.51 0.42 -3.38
N GLY A 88 -1.83 1.52 -3.71
CA GLY A 88 -0.48 1.79 -3.21
C GLY A 88 -0.52 2.10 -1.71
N LEU A 89 0.46 1.59 -0.97
CA LEU A 89 0.64 1.85 0.45
C LEU A 89 2.03 2.43 0.68
N VAL A 90 2.08 3.62 1.29
CA VAL A 90 3.33 4.23 1.76
C VAL A 90 3.40 4.07 3.28
N PHE A 91 4.47 3.43 3.77
CA PHE A 91 4.68 3.23 5.20
C PHE A 91 5.26 4.47 5.88
N GLN A 92 5.26 4.48 7.21
CA GLN A 92 5.75 5.62 7.99
C GLN A 92 7.22 5.96 7.74
N TYR A 93 8.05 4.95 7.45
CA TYR A 93 9.48 5.07 7.15
C TYR A 93 9.80 4.32 5.85
N PRO A 94 9.37 4.86 4.68
CA PRO A 94 9.52 4.17 3.40
C PRO A 94 10.99 3.91 3.04
N GLU A 95 11.90 4.76 3.51
CA GLU A 95 13.35 4.64 3.28
C GLU A 95 13.97 3.34 3.83
N TYR A 96 13.30 2.64 4.74
CA TYR A 96 13.75 1.34 5.24
C TYR A 96 13.30 0.15 4.39
N GLN A 97 12.53 0.43 3.34
CA GLN A 97 12.04 -0.62 2.42
C GLN A 97 12.89 -0.77 1.17
N LEU A 98 13.91 0.08 1.00
CA LEU A 98 14.85 -0.02 -0.10
C LEU A 98 15.80 -1.20 0.13
N PHE A 99 15.95 -2.07 -0.88
CA PHE A 99 16.72 -3.31 -0.76
C PHE A 99 17.49 -3.70 -2.03
N GLU A 100 17.21 -3.06 -3.15
CA GLU A 100 17.85 -3.35 -4.43
C GLU A 100 19.20 -2.63 -4.58
N GLU A 101 20.00 -3.07 -5.55
CA GLU A 101 21.32 -2.50 -5.83
C GLU A 101 21.25 -1.10 -6.44
N THR A 102 20.21 -0.81 -7.21
CA THR A 102 20.00 0.50 -7.86
C THR A 102 18.60 1.01 -7.64
N VAL A 103 18.44 2.33 -7.67
CA VAL A 103 17.14 3.02 -7.61
C VAL A 103 16.20 2.52 -8.71
N TYR A 104 16.71 2.32 -9.93
CA TYR A 104 15.94 1.77 -11.03
C TYR A 104 15.34 0.40 -10.67
N ARG A 105 16.14 -0.49 -10.09
CA ARG A 105 15.70 -1.83 -9.70
C ARG A 105 14.65 -1.79 -8.59
N ASP A 106 14.83 -0.93 -7.58
CA ASP A 106 13.85 -0.75 -6.51
C ASP A 106 12.49 -0.29 -7.07
N ILE A 107 12.45 0.77 -7.89
CA ILE A 107 11.22 1.25 -8.51
C ILE A 107 10.61 0.20 -9.46
N SER A 108 11.45 -0.58 -10.16
CA SER A 108 11.00 -1.61 -11.10
C SER A 108 10.41 -2.86 -10.42
N PHE A 109 10.64 -3.06 -9.14
CA PHE A 109 10.20 -4.26 -8.41
C PHE A 109 8.68 -4.49 -8.50
N GLY A 110 7.89 -3.44 -8.28
CA GLY A 110 6.43 -3.51 -8.43
C GLY A 110 5.98 -3.93 -9.83
N PRO A 111 6.37 -3.22 -10.90
CA PRO A 111 6.08 -3.58 -12.28
C PRO A 111 6.54 -4.98 -12.69
N LYS A 112 7.72 -5.43 -12.24
CA LYS A 112 8.21 -6.80 -12.46
C LYS A 112 7.29 -7.84 -11.84
N ASN A 113 6.83 -7.61 -10.62
CA ASN A 113 5.90 -8.51 -9.93
C ASN A 113 4.51 -8.55 -10.60
N MET A 114 4.16 -7.54 -11.38
CA MET A 114 2.97 -7.55 -12.24
C MET A 114 3.16 -8.43 -13.48
N GLY A 115 4.38 -8.87 -13.80
CA GLY A 115 4.70 -9.62 -15.00
C GLY A 115 4.66 -8.80 -16.28
N LEU A 116 4.97 -7.51 -16.19
CA LEU A 116 4.96 -6.60 -17.34
C LEU A 116 6.20 -6.80 -18.23
N PRO A 117 6.09 -6.53 -19.57
CA PRO A 117 7.24 -6.52 -20.46
C PRO A 117 8.25 -5.42 -20.06
N GLU A 118 9.54 -5.64 -20.35
CA GLU A 118 10.63 -4.74 -19.93
C GLU A 118 10.44 -3.29 -20.42
N GLU A 119 9.94 -3.10 -21.64
CA GLU A 119 9.64 -1.78 -22.19
C GLU A 119 8.59 -1.04 -21.35
N GLU A 120 7.54 -1.72 -20.93
CA GLU A 120 6.49 -1.16 -20.08
C GLU A 120 7.00 -0.89 -18.66
N ILE A 121 7.87 -1.77 -18.13
CA ILE A 121 8.54 -1.55 -16.85
C ILE A 121 9.34 -0.26 -16.90
N ARG A 122 10.21 -0.11 -17.91
CA ARG A 122 11.02 1.10 -18.09
C ARG A 122 10.16 2.36 -18.18
N ARG A 123 9.11 2.33 -18.98
CA ARG A 123 8.17 3.46 -19.12
C ARG A 123 7.56 3.86 -17.77
N ARG A 124 7.14 2.88 -16.97
CA ARG A 124 6.55 3.13 -15.64
C ARG A 124 7.56 3.65 -14.65
N VAL A 125 8.77 3.11 -14.64
CA VAL A 125 9.86 3.59 -13.77
C VAL A 125 10.17 5.05 -14.06
N LEU A 126 10.40 5.41 -15.33
CA LEU A 126 10.72 6.80 -15.71
C LEU A 126 9.57 7.75 -15.34
N ARG A 127 8.32 7.35 -15.59
CA ARG A 127 7.15 8.14 -15.22
C ARG A 127 7.02 8.33 -13.71
N ALA A 128 7.23 7.28 -12.92
CA ALA A 128 7.16 7.34 -11.46
C ALA A 128 8.28 8.22 -10.89
N ALA A 129 9.52 8.04 -11.39
CA ALA A 129 10.66 8.86 -11.02
C ALA A 129 10.41 10.35 -11.30
N GLN A 130 9.92 10.68 -12.49
CA GLN A 130 9.55 12.05 -12.86
C GLN A 130 8.48 12.62 -11.93
N PHE A 131 7.43 11.86 -11.64
CA PHE A 131 6.34 12.27 -10.74
C PHE A 131 6.84 12.54 -9.32
N ALA A 132 7.72 11.67 -8.80
CA ALA A 132 8.30 11.79 -7.45
C ALA A 132 9.46 12.81 -7.38
N GLY A 133 9.89 13.39 -8.50
CA GLY A 133 11.03 14.31 -8.55
C GLY A 133 12.36 13.60 -8.29
N VAL A 134 12.50 12.35 -8.75
CA VAL A 134 13.77 11.60 -8.76
C VAL A 134 14.46 11.86 -10.10
N PRO A 135 15.64 12.50 -10.12
CA PRO A 135 16.39 12.76 -11.37
C PRO A 135 16.81 11.45 -12.04
N GLU A 136 16.81 11.42 -13.37
CA GLU A 136 17.17 10.22 -14.14
C GLU A 136 18.60 9.75 -13.85
N GLU A 137 19.54 10.67 -13.63
CA GLU A 137 20.93 10.41 -13.25
C GLU A 137 21.10 9.66 -11.91
N VAL A 138 20.05 9.62 -11.11
CA VAL A 138 20.04 8.93 -9.81
C VAL A 138 19.59 7.47 -9.96
N LEU A 139 18.94 7.11 -11.06
CA LEU A 139 18.36 5.78 -11.26
C LEU A 139 19.40 4.65 -11.22
N GLU A 140 20.63 4.90 -11.67
CA GLU A 140 21.71 3.91 -11.66
C GLU A 140 22.54 3.92 -10.36
N LYS A 141 22.25 4.84 -9.43
CA LYS A 141 22.93 4.89 -8.14
C LYS A 141 22.34 3.89 -7.16
N SER A 142 23.17 3.50 -6.18
CA SER A 142 22.68 2.73 -5.04
C SER A 142 21.69 3.57 -4.23
N PRO A 143 20.51 3.04 -3.86
CA PRO A 143 19.60 3.77 -2.98
C PRO A 143 20.21 4.07 -1.61
N PHE A 144 21.23 3.30 -1.18
CA PHE A 144 21.88 3.50 0.11
C PHE A 144 22.79 4.74 0.15
N ASP A 145 23.25 5.21 -1.01
CA ASP A 145 24.08 6.42 -1.15
C ASP A 145 23.26 7.72 -1.20
N LEU A 146 21.93 7.61 -1.19
CA LEU A 146 21.04 8.75 -1.28
C LEU A 146 20.80 9.41 0.09
N SER A 147 20.52 10.72 0.07
CA SER A 147 20.03 11.42 1.27
C SER A 147 18.68 10.87 1.72
N GLY A 148 18.32 11.05 3.00
CA GLY A 148 17.02 10.59 3.52
C GLY A 148 15.83 11.12 2.73
N GLY A 149 15.86 12.39 2.30
CA GLY A 149 14.80 12.97 1.47
C GLY A 149 14.74 12.38 0.05
N GLN A 150 15.88 11.99 -0.52
CA GLN A 150 15.92 11.28 -1.80
C GLN A 150 15.39 9.85 -1.66
N LYS A 151 15.80 9.11 -0.61
CA LYS A 151 15.30 7.76 -0.32
C LYS A 151 13.77 7.71 -0.21
N ARG A 152 13.17 8.73 0.41
CA ARG A 152 11.69 8.81 0.54
C ARG A 152 10.95 9.02 -0.77
N ARG A 153 11.64 9.49 -1.80
CA ARG A 153 11.06 9.72 -3.14
C ARG A 153 11.20 8.51 -4.06
N VAL A 154 12.11 7.62 -3.75
CA VAL A 154 12.29 6.33 -4.41
C VAL A 154 11.23 5.34 -3.97
#